data_647c9e9eb1e097d38db8da9ecdcec86e
#
_entry.id   647c9e9eb1e097d38db8da9ecdcec86e
#
_cell.length_a   1.000
_cell.length_b   1.000
_cell.length_c   1.000
_cell.angle_alpha   90.00
_cell.angle_beta   90.00
_cell.angle_gamma   90.00
#
_symmetry.space_group_name_H-M   'P 1'
#
loop_
_entity.id
_entity.type
_entity.pdbx_description
1 polymer ?
#
loop_
_entity_poly.entity_id
_entity_poly.type
_entity_poly.pdbx_seq_one_letter_code
_entity_poly.pdbx_strand_id
1 'polypeptide(L)'
;MFQTLERLRQRPSVRGWINFFGYLHLALWNHFLGRIPLYWLRHLAVRHLYGLRMGRSNLHRAVFLLSPWNIRVGDNVNIQMGCFLDGRGTLTIGNNVDLTPGVRILTEQHDIDSPDYDTIKRPVVIDDHVVVGSWALILPGVHVGEGAVIGAGSVVTRDVPPYTVVAGNPAVLKRERRRVIDYRLDYRRPFH
;
A
#
# COMPACT_ATOMS: atom_id res chain seq x y z
N MET A 1 -24.94 22.28 9.61
CA MET A 1 -24.98 21.04 8.81
C MET A 1 -23.82 20.09 9.16
N PHE A 2 -22.54 20.50 9.20
CA PHE A 2 -21.41 19.65 9.61
C PHE A 2 -21.49 19.10 11.03
N GLN A 3 -21.82 19.92 12.03
CA GLN A 3 -21.94 19.48 13.43
C GLN A 3 -23.08 18.47 13.66
N THR A 4 -24.13 18.51 12.87
CA THR A 4 -25.24 17.56 12.93
C THR A 4 -24.82 16.18 12.40
N LEU A 5 -24.00 16.14 11.36
CA LEU A 5 -23.45 14.89 10.79
C LEU A 5 -22.44 14.22 11.75
N GLU A 6 -21.63 15.01 12.46
CA GLU A 6 -20.72 14.46 13.47
C GLU A 6 -21.47 13.84 14.67
N ARG A 7 -22.53 14.53 15.15
CA ARG A 7 -23.38 13.98 16.24
C ARG A 7 -24.11 12.70 15.84
N LEU A 8 -24.53 12.57 14.57
CA LEU A 8 -25.13 11.33 14.06
C LEU A 8 -24.12 10.19 13.98
N ARG A 9 -22.86 10.47 13.63
CA ARG A 9 -21.76 9.49 13.61
C ARG A 9 -21.42 8.92 14.99
N GLN A 10 -21.71 9.66 16.07
CA GLN A 10 -21.43 9.23 17.45
C GLN A 10 -22.51 8.30 18.00
N ARG A 11 -23.67 8.16 17.36
CA ARG A 11 -24.72 7.20 17.81
C ARG A 11 -24.25 5.76 17.53
N PRO A 12 -24.25 4.86 18.52
CA PRO A 12 -23.74 3.49 18.37
C PRO A 12 -24.37 2.72 17.18
N SER A 13 -25.68 2.89 16.98
CA SER A 13 -26.41 2.28 15.87
C SER A 13 -25.96 2.81 14.50
N VAL A 14 -25.79 4.13 14.35
CA VAL A 14 -25.35 4.74 13.10
C VAL A 14 -23.88 4.37 12.79
N ARG A 15 -23.03 4.34 13.81
CA ARG A 15 -21.63 3.90 13.67
C ARG A 15 -21.55 2.45 13.23
N GLY A 16 -22.43 1.58 13.74
CA GLY A 16 -22.50 0.17 13.31
C GLY A 16 -22.82 0.03 11.82
N TRP A 17 -23.81 0.77 11.34
CA TRP A 17 -24.18 0.77 9.91
C TRP A 17 -23.07 1.35 9.00
N ILE A 18 -22.44 2.45 9.40
CA ILE A 18 -21.30 3.03 8.65
C ILE A 18 -20.16 2.02 8.54
N ASN A 19 -19.82 1.36 9.63
CA ASN A 19 -18.78 0.34 9.63
C ASN A 19 -19.18 -0.86 8.76
N PHE A 20 -20.42 -1.35 8.87
CA PHE A 20 -20.91 -2.46 8.05
C PHE A 20 -20.80 -2.16 6.55
N PHE A 21 -21.30 -1.01 6.10
CA PHE A 21 -21.20 -0.63 4.69
C PHE A 21 -19.74 -0.38 4.26
N GLY A 22 -18.91 0.17 5.14
CA GLY A 22 -17.47 0.34 4.90
C GLY A 22 -16.77 -1.00 4.69
N TYR A 23 -17.02 -1.99 5.55
CA TYR A 23 -16.46 -3.33 5.41
C TYR A 23 -17.03 -4.08 4.20
N LEU A 24 -18.33 -3.95 3.92
CA LEU A 24 -18.95 -4.51 2.72
C LEU A 24 -18.31 -3.93 1.46
N HIS A 25 -18.11 -2.62 1.42
CA HIS A 25 -17.47 -1.94 0.30
C HIS A 25 -16.05 -2.47 0.06
N LEU A 26 -15.22 -2.58 1.12
CA LEU A 26 -13.88 -3.15 1.02
C LEU A 26 -13.90 -4.63 0.63
N ALA A 27 -14.87 -5.41 1.14
CA ALA A 27 -15.03 -6.81 0.77
C ALA A 27 -15.38 -6.97 -0.71
N LEU A 28 -16.24 -6.11 -1.27
CA LEU A 28 -16.55 -6.11 -2.70
C LEU A 28 -15.30 -5.88 -3.57
N TRP A 29 -14.40 -4.97 -3.17
CA TRP A 29 -13.12 -4.84 -3.87
C TRP A 29 -12.26 -6.08 -3.70
N ASN A 30 -11.95 -6.46 -2.48
CA ASN A 30 -10.93 -7.45 -2.17
C ASN A 30 -11.29 -8.87 -2.66
N HIS A 31 -12.58 -9.18 -2.74
CA HIS A 31 -13.05 -10.52 -3.13
C HIS A 31 -13.61 -10.61 -4.55
N PHE A 32 -14.08 -9.49 -5.13
CA PHE A 32 -14.74 -9.49 -6.44
C PHE A 32 -14.09 -8.55 -7.44
N LEU A 33 -14.25 -7.23 -7.27
CA LEU A 33 -13.86 -6.23 -8.28
C LEU A 33 -12.35 -6.22 -8.56
N GLY A 34 -11.52 -6.35 -7.50
CA GLY A 34 -10.07 -6.43 -7.63
C GLY A 34 -9.56 -7.68 -8.35
N ARG A 35 -10.42 -8.67 -8.60
CA ARG A 35 -10.08 -9.92 -9.32
C ARG A 35 -10.53 -9.95 -10.77
N ILE A 36 -11.33 -8.99 -11.21
CA ILE A 36 -11.79 -8.91 -12.61
C ILE A 36 -10.57 -8.81 -13.54
N PRO A 37 -10.47 -9.65 -14.60
CA PRO A 37 -9.30 -9.64 -15.49
C PRO A 37 -9.18 -8.36 -16.35
N LEU A 38 -10.26 -7.61 -16.51
CA LEU A 38 -10.28 -6.39 -17.29
C LEU A 38 -9.60 -5.24 -16.55
N TYR A 39 -8.38 -4.92 -16.96
CA TYR A 39 -7.51 -3.88 -16.38
C TYR A 39 -8.21 -2.52 -16.25
N TRP A 40 -8.79 -2.01 -17.34
CA TRP A 40 -9.42 -0.70 -17.35
C TRP A 40 -10.60 -0.57 -16.39
N LEU A 41 -11.37 -1.66 -16.21
CA LEU A 41 -12.52 -1.68 -15.29
C LEU A 41 -12.05 -1.62 -13.83
N ARG A 42 -11.00 -2.36 -13.47
CA ARG A 42 -10.41 -2.28 -12.12
C ARG A 42 -9.88 -0.88 -11.83
N HIS A 43 -9.18 -0.27 -12.80
CA HIS A 43 -8.64 1.09 -12.66
C HIS A 43 -9.75 2.14 -12.49
N LEU A 44 -10.82 2.03 -13.26
CA LEU A 44 -11.98 2.90 -13.12
C LEU A 44 -12.60 2.75 -11.72
N ALA A 45 -12.84 1.50 -11.30
CA ALA A 45 -13.43 1.19 -10.02
C ALA A 45 -12.56 1.70 -8.84
N VAL A 46 -11.26 1.38 -8.82
CA VAL A 46 -10.41 1.73 -7.68
C VAL A 46 -10.25 3.23 -7.52
N ARG A 47 -10.20 3.99 -8.60
CA ARG A 47 -10.08 5.45 -8.57
C ARG A 47 -11.38 6.14 -8.16
N HIS A 48 -12.49 5.77 -8.76
CA HIS A 48 -13.76 6.50 -8.61
C HIS A 48 -14.64 5.98 -7.48
N LEU A 49 -14.64 4.66 -7.24
CA LEU A 49 -15.44 4.08 -6.17
C LEU A 49 -14.67 3.96 -4.86
N TYR A 50 -13.36 3.67 -4.91
CA TYR A 50 -12.53 3.41 -3.72
C TYR A 50 -11.59 4.56 -3.34
N GLY A 51 -11.54 5.62 -4.15
CA GLY A 51 -10.79 6.84 -3.84
C GLY A 51 -9.27 6.68 -3.80
N LEU A 52 -8.72 5.61 -4.37
CA LEU A 52 -7.29 5.45 -4.52
C LEU A 52 -6.73 6.52 -5.45
N ARG A 53 -5.81 7.34 -4.93
CA ARG A 53 -5.13 8.38 -5.72
C ARG A 53 -3.93 7.74 -6.41
N MET A 54 -4.04 7.48 -7.70
CA MET A 54 -3.00 6.80 -8.47
C MET A 54 -2.78 7.49 -9.83
N GLY A 55 -1.51 7.72 -10.16
CA GLY A 55 -1.06 8.22 -11.46
C GLY A 55 -1.22 7.19 -12.59
N ARG A 56 -0.44 7.32 -13.66
CA ARG A 56 -0.40 6.33 -14.75
C ARG A 56 0.41 5.11 -14.34
N SER A 57 -0.20 4.23 -13.55
CA SER A 57 0.43 3.09 -12.91
C SER A 57 -0.38 1.82 -13.09
N ASN A 58 0.23 0.67 -12.86
CA ASN A 58 -0.38 -0.64 -13.03
C ASN A 58 -0.82 -1.21 -11.68
N LEU A 59 -2.11 -1.53 -11.57
CA LEU A 59 -2.66 -2.27 -10.45
C LEU A 59 -3.10 -3.65 -10.95
N HIS A 60 -2.33 -4.68 -10.62
CA HIS A 60 -2.66 -6.04 -11.02
C HIS A 60 -3.87 -6.58 -10.24
N ARG A 61 -4.39 -7.73 -10.68
CA ARG A 61 -5.51 -8.39 -10.01
C ARG A 61 -5.11 -8.93 -8.63
N ALA A 62 -6.10 -9.12 -7.77
CA ALA A 62 -5.96 -9.66 -6.41
C ALA A 62 -5.02 -8.83 -5.51
N VAL A 63 -4.90 -7.53 -5.74
CA VAL A 63 -4.29 -6.60 -4.79
C VAL A 63 -5.30 -6.30 -3.69
N PHE A 64 -4.92 -6.59 -2.45
CA PHE A 64 -5.74 -6.34 -1.27
C PHE A 64 -5.52 -4.92 -0.77
N LEU A 65 -6.61 -4.19 -0.50
CA LEU A 65 -6.57 -2.79 -0.07
C LEU A 65 -7.30 -2.63 1.26
N LEU A 66 -6.67 -1.90 2.19
CA LEU A 66 -7.31 -1.33 3.38
C LEU A 66 -7.25 0.19 3.31
N SER A 67 -8.38 0.86 3.55
CA SER A 67 -8.50 2.33 3.50
C SER A 67 -7.86 2.96 2.26
N PRO A 68 -8.23 2.55 1.04
CA PRO A 68 -7.58 2.96 -0.22
C PRO A 68 -7.59 4.47 -0.45
N TRP A 69 -8.52 5.21 0.12
CA TRP A 69 -8.60 6.68 0.05
C TRP A 69 -7.43 7.41 0.72
N ASN A 70 -6.67 6.73 1.60
CA ASN A 70 -5.45 7.23 2.22
C ASN A 70 -4.17 6.72 1.54
N ILE A 71 -4.30 6.05 0.38
CA ILE A 71 -3.16 5.57 -0.40
C ILE A 71 -2.93 6.52 -1.57
N ARG A 72 -1.68 6.92 -1.77
CA ARG A 72 -1.22 7.72 -2.91
C ARG A 72 -0.15 6.96 -3.67
N VAL A 73 -0.30 6.89 -4.98
CA VAL A 73 0.61 6.18 -5.87
C VAL A 73 0.98 7.11 -7.03
N GLY A 74 2.26 7.29 -7.27
CA GLY A 74 2.81 8.10 -8.36
C GLY A 74 2.60 7.50 -9.75
N ASP A 75 3.40 7.94 -10.69
CA ASP A 75 3.40 7.45 -12.07
C ASP A 75 4.36 6.26 -12.27
N ASN A 76 4.06 5.41 -13.25
CA ASN A 76 4.89 4.25 -13.63
C ASN A 76 5.15 3.27 -12.47
N VAL A 77 4.21 3.15 -11.54
CA VAL A 77 4.28 2.17 -10.45
C VAL A 77 3.66 0.87 -10.91
N ASN A 78 4.32 -0.23 -10.61
CA ASN A 78 3.83 -1.56 -10.90
C ASN A 78 3.49 -2.28 -9.59
N ILE A 79 2.20 -2.38 -9.27
CA ILE A 79 1.71 -3.09 -8.09
C ILE A 79 1.26 -4.47 -8.55
N GLN A 80 2.09 -5.48 -8.29
CA GLN A 80 1.88 -6.82 -8.80
C GLN A 80 0.86 -7.62 -7.96
N MET A 81 0.48 -8.76 -8.51
CA MET A 81 -0.58 -9.63 -7.96
C MET A 81 -0.30 -10.05 -6.50
N GLY A 82 -1.35 -10.07 -5.68
CA GLY A 82 -1.28 -10.53 -4.30
C GLY A 82 -0.63 -9.54 -3.32
N CYS A 83 -0.29 -8.33 -3.77
CA CYS A 83 0.15 -7.28 -2.84
C CYS A 83 -0.94 -6.92 -1.84
N PHE A 84 -0.53 -6.58 -0.63
CA PHE A 84 -1.40 -6.09 0.45
C PHE A 84 -0.97 -4.66 0.81
N LEU A 85 -1.84 -3.69 0.58
CA LEU A 85 -1.57 -2.27 0.80
C LEU A 85 -2.50 -1.72 1.87
N ASP A 86 -1.93 -1.28 2.98
CA ASP A 86 -2.64 -0.72 4.11
C ASP A 86 -2.54 0.81 4.12
N GLY A 87 -3.67 1.48 3.95
CA GLY A 87 -3.79 2.94 4.03
C GLY A 87 -4.29 3.45 5.38
N ARG A 88 -4.48 2.61 6.41
CA ARG A 88 -5.04 3.04 7.71
C ARG A 88 -4.19 4.10 8.42
N GLY A 89 -2.86 4.01 8.30
CA GLY A 89 -1.90 5.00 8.80
C GLY A 89 -1.30 5.90 7.70
N THR A 90 -1.85 5.87 6.49
CA THR A 90 -1.38 6.48 5.23
C THR A 90 -0.22 5.76 4.56
N LEU A 91 -0.33 5.61 3.23
CA LEU A 91 0.70 5.03 2.39
C LEU A 91 0.96 5.96 1.20
N THR A 92 2.24 6.32 1.01
CA THR A 92 2.67 7.10 -0.16
C THR A 92 3.72 6.29 -0.93
N ILE A 93 3.51 6.15 -2.23
CA ILE A 93 4.40 5.45 -3.15
C ILE A 93 4.75 6.44 -4.26
N GLY A 94 6.04 6.68 -4.46
CA GLY A 94 6.59 7.57 -5.47
C GLY A 94 6.43 7.05 -6.90
N ASN A 95 7.30 7.48 -7.79
CA ASN A 95 7.26 7.14 -9.22
C ASN A 95 8.24 6.00 -9.54
N ASN A 96 7.97 5.25 -10.62
CA ASN A 96 8.84 4.15 -11.09
C ASN A 96 9.15 3.10 -10.01
N VAL A 97 8.18 2.79 -9.14
CA VAL A 97 8.31 1.81 -8.06
C VAL A 97 7.78 0.45 -8.54
N ASP A 98 8.53 -0.61 -8.27
CA ASP A 98 8.08 -1.99 -8.53
C ASP A 98 7.79 -2.72 -7.21
N LEU A 99 6.52 -2.97 -6.93
CA LEU A 99 6.08 -3.86 -5.87
C LEU A 99 5.82 -5.23 -6.48
N THR A 100 6.75 -6.14 -6.32
CA THR A 100 6.67 -7.50 -6.89
C THR A 100 5.63 -8.38 -6.16
N PRO A 101 5.28 -9.58 -6.67
CA PRO A 101 4.14 -10.33 -6.14
C PRO A 101 4.21 -10.58 -4.63
N GLY A 102 3.06 -10.41 -3.96
CA GLY A 102 2.91 -10.76 -2.55
C GLY A 102 3.51 -9.77 -1.55
N VAL A 103 4.03 -8.62 -2.00
CA VAL A 103 4.54 -7.56 -1.09
C VAL A 103 3.44 -7.12 -0.14
N ARG A 104 3.78 -6.96 1.14
CA ARG A 104 2.88 -6.48 2.19
C ARG A 104 3.40 -5.19 2.79
N ILE A 105 2.55 -4.17 2.84
CA ILE A 105 2.86 -2.87 3.47
C ILE A 105 1.82 -2.63 4.54
N LEU A 106 2.26 -2.56 5.79
CA LEU A 106 1.42 -2.29 6.94
C LEU A 106 1.67 -0.87 7.44
N THR A 107 0.62 -0.15 7.79
CA THR A 107 0.70 1.19 8.37
C THR A 107 0.07 1.27 9.76
N GLU A 108 -0.40 0.14 10.27
CA GLU A 108 -1.05 0.02 11.58
C GLU A 108 -0.58 -1.25 12.28
N GLN A 109 -0.37 -1.15 13.58
CA GLN A 109 -0.08 -2.26 14.48
C GLN A 109 -0.72 -1.98 15.85
N HIS A 110 -0.82 -3.00 16.70
CA HIS A 110 -1.20 -2.79 18.10
C HIS A 110 0.02 -2.55 18.96
N ASP A 111 -0.16 -1.74 20.01
CA ASP A 111 0.81 -1.59 21.08
C ASP A 111 0.62 -2.77 22.05
N ILE A 112 1.56 -3.71 22.01
CA ILE A 112 1.53 -4.92 22.84
C ILE A 112 1.78 -4.64 24.32
N ASP A 113 2.32 -3.46 24.65
CA ASP A 113 2.61 -3.04 26.01
C ASP A 113 1.48 -2.13 26.57
N SER A 114 0.52 -1.72 25.73
CA SER A 114 -0.66 -0.99 26.18
C SER A 114 -1.65 -1.93 26.90
N PRO A 115 -2.12 -1.57 28.09
CA PRO A 115 -3.13 -2.34 28.81
C PRO A 115 -4.47 -2.41 28.06
N ASP A 116 -4.75 -1.45 27.19
CA ASP A 116 -5.97 -1.36 26.38
C ASP A 116 -5.77 -1.90 24.95
N TYR A 117 -4.59 -2.47 24.65
CA TYR A 117 -4.23 -3.00 23.33
C TYR A 117 -4.42 -1.95 22.23
N ASP A 118 -3.97 -0.74 22.48
CA ASP A 118 -4.14 0.41 21.60
C ASP A 118 -3.60 0.22 20.21
N THR A 119 -4.18 0.94 19.26
CA THR A 119 -3.74 0.91 17.86
C THR A 119 -2.76 2.04 17.58
N ILE A 120 -1.57 1.70 17.10
CA ILE A 120 -0.57 2.64 16.63
C ILE A 120 -0.62 2.70 15.10
N LYS A 121 -0.83 3.92 14.57
CA LYS A 121 -0.80 4.20 13.12
C LYS A 121 0.43 5.03 12.81
N ARG A 122 1.25 4.55 11.86
CA ARG A 122 2.42 5.27 11.38
C ARG A 122 2.47 5.23 9.85
N PRO A 123 2.72 6.37 9.18
CA PRO A 123 2.78 6.41 7.73
C PRO A 123 3.94 5.57 7.20
N VAL A 124 3.75 4.98 6.01
CA VAL A 124 4.84 4.39 5.24
C VAL A 124 5.03 5.22 3.97
N VAL A 125 6.29 5.56 3.69
CA VAL A 125 6.68 6.31 2.50
C VAL A 125 7.68 5.48 1.70
N ILE A 126 7.42 5.35 0.41
CA ILE A 126 8.31 4.69 -0.56
C ILE A 126 8.64 5.74 -1.62
N ASP A 127 9.90 6.11 -1.72
CA ASP A 127 10.36 7.11 -2.68
C ASP A 127 10.45 6.55 -4.10
N ASP A 128 10.93 7.36 -5.04
CA ASP A 128 11.02 7.02 -6.44
C ASP A 128 12.03 5.90 -6.70
N HIS A 129 11.83 5.12 -7.79
CA HIS A 129 12.75 4.08 -8.28
C HIS A 129 13.05 2.93 -7.29
N VAL A 130 12.22 2.77 -6.26
CA VAL A 130 12.35 1.66 -5.31
C VAL A 130 11.86 0.35 -5.94
N VAL A 131 12.58 -0.73 -5.63
CA VAL A 131 12.18 -2.10 -5.99
C VAL A 131 11.97 -2.91 -4.72
N VAL A 132 10.78 -3.48 -4.56
CA VAL A 132 10.44 -4.34 -3.42
C VAL A 132 10.28 -5.76 -3.89
N GLY A 133 11.16 -6.64 -3.44
CA GLY A 133 11.20 -8.06 -3.76
C GLY A 133 9.98 -8.83 -3.23
N SER A 134 9.61 -9.89 -3.94
CA SER A 134 8.40 -10.68 -3.66
C SER A 134 8.33 -11.12 -2.20
N TRP A 135 7.12 -11.05 -1.64
CA TRP A 135 6.81 -11.45 -0.26
C TRP A 135 7.55 -10.65 0.82
N ALA A 136 8.15 -9.50 0.47
CA ALA A 136 8.69 -8.61 1.49
C ALA A 136 7.55 -7.98 2.31
N LEU A 137 7.84 -7.75 3.60
CA LEU A 137 6.96 -7.10 4.55
C LEU A 137 7.58 -5.78 5.00
N ILE A 138 6.87 -4.67 4.85
CA ILE A 138 7.28 -3.35 5.33
C ILE A 138 6.38 -2.98 6.53
N LEU A 139 7.01 -2.68 7.67
CA LEU A 139 6.30 -2.37 8.90
C LEU A 139 5.91 -0.89 9.02
N PRO A 140 4.97 -0.54 9.93
CA PRO A 140 4.50 0.83 10.11
C PRO A 140 5.61 1.81 10.49
N GLY A 141 5.61 2.98 9.85
CA GLY A 141 6.55 4.05 10.11
C GLY A 141 7.83 4.01 9.28
N VAL A 142 8.00 3.02 8.43
CA VAL A 142 9.21 2.88 7.59
C VAL A 142 9.18 3.87 6.43
N HIS A 143 10.31 4.54 6.21
CA HIS A 143 10.62 5.30 5.00
C HIS A 143 11.64 4.52 4.17
N VAL A 144 11.31 4.26 2.91
CA VAL A 144 12.20 3.61 1.93
C VAL A 144 12.72 4.65 0.97
N GLY A 145 14.00 4.98 1.08
CA GLY A 145 14.65 6.03 0.30
C GLY A 145 14.77 5.70 -1.18
N GLU A 146 14.92 6.76 -2.00
CA GLU A 146 14.99 6.71 -3.44
C GLU A 146 15.97 5.66 -3.96
N GLY A 147 15.57 4.91 -4.98
CA GLY A 147 16.42 3.90 -5.61
C GLY A 147 16.78 2.71 -4.72
N ALA A 148 16.24 2.59 -3.52
CA ALA A 148 16.50 1.44 -2.66
C ALA A 148 15.92 0.13 -3.24
N VAL A 149 16.50 -0.98 -2.83
CA VAL A 149 16.05 -2.34 -3.19
C VAL A 149 15.85 -3.15 -1.92
N ILE A 150 14.66 -3.70 -1.76
CA ILE A 150 14.35 -4.65 -0.69
C ILE A 150 14.35 -6.05 -1.28
N GLY A 151 15.17 -6.94 -0.72
CA GLY A 151 15.25 -8.35 -1.15
C GLY A 151 13.95 -9.11 -0.89
N ALA A 152 13.69 -10.14 -1.69
CA ALA A 152 12.51 -11.00 -1.53
C ALA A 152 12.45 -11.64 -0.13
N GLY A 153 11.24 -11.76 0.44
CA GLY A 153 11.01 -12.37 1.75
C GLY A 153 11.55 -11.56 2.94
N SER A 154 11.99 -10.32 2.73
CA SER A 154 12.57 -9.49 3.80
C SER A 154 11.49 -8.88 4.70
N VAL A 155 11.84 -8.65 5.97
CA VAL A 155 11.01 -7.91 6.93
C VAL A 155 11.71 -6.59 7.26
N VAL A 156 11.17 -5.48 6.74
CA VAL A 156 11.73 -4.14 6.90
C VAL A 156 11.14 -3.50 8.15
N THR A 157 11.95 -3.31 9.17
CA THR A 157 11.57 -2.80 10.49
C THR A 157 12.08 -1.40 10.78
N ARG A 158 12.94 -0.84 9.89
CA ARG A 158 13.57 0.48 10.02
C ARG A 158 13.69 1.12 8.65
N ASP A 159 13.94 2.43 8.62
CA ASP A 159 14.17 3.16 7.40
C ASP A 159 15.29 2.56 6.55
N VAL A 160 15.09 2.61 5.24
CA VAL A 160 16.05 2.10 4.24
C VAL A 160 16.70 3.30 3.57
N PRO A 161 18.03 3.47 3.69
CA PRO A 161 18.73 4.57 3.05
C PRO A 161 18.60 4.52 1.53
N PRO A 162 18.62 5.69 0.85
CA PRO A 162 18.55 5.74 -0.61
C PRO A 162 19.72 4.99 -1.27
N TYR A 163 19.45 4.41 -2.43
CA TYR A 163 20.42 3.67 -3.24
C TYR A 163 21.14 2.54 -2.49
N THR A 164 20.43 1.87 -1.58
CA THR A 164 20.94 0.69 -0.87
C THR A 164 20.15 -0.56 -1.20
N VAL A 165 20.76 -1.72 -1.03
CA VAL A 165 20.12 -3.03 -1.09
C VAL A 165 20.06 -3.60 0.32
N VAL A 166 18.85 -3.83 0.82
CA VAL A 166 18.62 -4.47 2.12
C VAL A 166 17.93 -5.81 1.95
N ALA A 167 18.23 -6.79 2.81
CA ALA A 167 17.57 -8.10 2.78
C ALA A 167 17.65 -8.82 4.13
N GLY A 168 16.71 -9.73 4.34
CA GLY A 168 16.65 -10.63 5.51
C GLY A 168 15.49 -10.30 6.46
N ASN A 169 15.43 -11.00 7.60
CA ASN A 169 14.48 -10.80 8.69
C ASN A 169 15.23 -10.75 10.03
N PRO A 170 15.39 -9.55 10.65
CA PRO A 170 15.06 -8.24 10.08
C PRO A 170 15.96 -7.88 8.87
N ALA A 171 15.47 -7.00 7.99
CA ALA A 171 16.24 -6.55 6.83
C ALA A 171 17.44 -5.72 7.26
N VAL A 172 18.62 -6.07 6.75
CA VAL A 172 19.88 -5.38 6.99
C VAL A 172 20.55 -5.02 5.68
N LEU A 173 21.40 -3.99 5.70
CA LEU A 173 22.18 -3.53 4.57
C LEU A 173 23.04 -4.68 4.02
N LYS A 174 22.98 -4.92 2.71
CA LYS A 174 23.80 -5.89 2.00
C LYS A 174 24.88 -5.23 1.14
N ARG A 175 24.50 -4.17 0.43
CA ARG A 175 25.41 -3.37 -0.41
C ARG A 175 24.76 -2.06 -0.85
N GLU A 176 25.54 -1.19 -1.43
CA GLU A 176 25.05 -0.05 -2.17
C GLU A 176 24.56 -0.46 -3.57
N ARG A 177 23.63 0.33 -4.12
CA ARG A 177 23.16 0.24 -5.49
C ARG A 177 23.81 1.33 -6.33
N ARG A 178 24.06 1.07 -7.62
CA ARG A 178 24.47 2.12 -8.57
C ARG A 178 23.42 3.21 -8.63
N ARG A 179 23.84 4.47 -8.63
CA ARG A 179 22.94 5.64 -8.61
C ARG A 179 22.37 6.00 -9.99
N VAL A 180 22.90 5.44 -11.08
CA VAL A 180 22.38 5.66 -12.43
C VAL A 180 21.18 4.74 -12.64
N ILE A 181 19.98 5.33 -12.72
CA ILE A 181 18.72 4.62 -12.89
C ILE A 181 17.96 5.31 -14.02
N ASP A 182 17.96 4.71 -15.22
CA ASP A 182 17.38 5.30 -16.44
C ASP A 182 16.09 4.61 -16.89
N TYR A 183 15.61 3.59 -16.17
CA TYR A 183 14.43 2.86 -16.56
C TYR A 183 13.13 3.54 -16.16
N ARG A 184 12.09 3.33 -16.98
CA ARG A 184 10.69 3.61 -16.66
C ARG A 184 9.89 2.33 -16.64
N LEU A 185 9.01 2.18 -15.66
CA LEU A 185 8.12 1.02 -15.57
C LEU A 185 6.78 1.32 -16.25
N ASP A 186 6.82 1.57 -17.55
CA ASP A 186 5.65 1.99 -18.35
C ASP A 186 4.96 0.84 -19.11
N TYR A 187 5.41 -0.40 -18.94
CA TYR A 187 4.81 -1.56 -19.60
C TYR A 187 3.39 -1.84 -19.12
N ARG A 188 2.48 -2.06 -20.08
CA ARG A 188 1.09 -2.36 -19.82
C ARG A 188 0.77 -3.82 -20.13
N ARG A 189 0.04 -4.46 -19.22
CA ARG A 189 -0.45 -5.84 -19.40
C ARG A 189 -1.98 -5.84 -19.30
N PRO A 190 -2.73 -5.83 -20.43
CA PRO A 190 -4.19 -5.60 -20.43
C PRO A 190 -5.01 -6.59 -19.61
N PHE A 191 -4.52 -7.81 -19.42
CA PHE A 191 -5.24 -8.92 -18.78
C PHE A 191 -4.60 -9.44 -17.47
N HIS A 192 -3.79 -8.63 -16.82
CA HIS A 192 -3.12 -9.00 -15.56
C HIS A 192 -3.70 -8.32 -14.34
#